data_91c08f89888afd063a6ef96cef4cc985
#
_entry.id   91c08f89888afd063a6ef96cef4cc985
#
_cell.length_a   1.000
_cell.length_b   1.000
_cell.length_c   1.000
_cell.angle_alpha   90.00
_cell.angle_beta   90.00
_cell.angle_gamma   90.00
#
_symmetry.space_group_name_H-M   'P 1'
#
loop_
_entity.id
_entity.type
_entity.pdbx_description
1 polymer ?
#
loop_
_entity_poly.entity_id
_entity_poly.type
_entity_poly.pdbx_seq_one_letter_code
_entity_poly.pdbx_strand_id
1 'polypeptide(L)'
;MKREKKLQNQLWKERMPLIASFFLPFFILTVICILHDVYPFGEQCILHIDMYHQYCPFFTELMDKIKHGGSMFYSWNIGLGADFISLYAYYLASPLNWLLLLCPQNHVIEFMTLLVILKISLAGLFFGYYLKEHFEKNHAAISIFATAYALCGFSAAYAWDIMWLDCMMLAPLVVLGLEQLIKEKKVLLYYISLSLCIISNYYIAIMVCIFQVIWFVITWLENKETGIGAWIRFAIYSLLAGGTGAILIIPEAITLGASGSQNISFPDTMEWYFNIIAELGRHSVMTEPYTGKDHWPNIYCGVFVLLLFVLYLFNREISWKKKLSRGLLAAFFVISFSNNILDFIWHGMHFPDSLPGRQTFLYAFLMLAVSYEAFLHFKGTRFLDVIAAGVASVGLMAVSYHFSDGTILGESAATATYVFLGSYIVVLLIYFYAEECIREDVVKKIGKIKKATREELKKIMLSFGCA
;
A
#
# COMPACT_ATOMS: atom_id res chain seq x y z
N MET A 1 -21.77 14.08 32.75
CA MET A 1 -22.25 14.75 31.51
C MET A 1 -21.17 15.55 30.79
N LYS A 2 -20.60 16.69 31.33
CA LYS A 2 -19.52 17.44 30.62
C LYS A 2 -18.23 16.65 30.43
N ARG A 3 -17.81 15.83 31.41
CA ARG A 3 -16.59 14.99 31.35
C ARG A 3 -16.75 13.83 30.38
N GLU A 4 -17.94 13.22 30.33
CA GLU A 4 -18.27 12.14 29.39
C GLU A 4 -18.31 12.64 27.94
N LYS A 5 -18.95 13.80 27.69
CA LYS A 5 -18.93 14.44 26.35
C LYS A 5 -17.52 14.79 25.90
N LYS A 6 -16.65 15.25 26.81
CA LYS A 6 -15.25 15.55 26.49
C LYS A 6 -14.49 14.27 26.14
N LEU A 7 -14.69 13.18 26.88
CA LEU A 7 -14.09 11.87 26.62
C LEU A 7 -14.58 11.28 25.29
N GLN A 8 -15.90 11.33 25.02
CA GLN A 8 -16.48 10.91 23.75
C GLN A 8 -15.90 11.70 22.56
N ASN A 9 -15.80 13.02 22.67
CA ASN A 9 -15.21 13.86 21.63
C ASN A 9 -13.72 13.56 21.40
N GLN A 10 -12.98 13.19 22.43
CA GLN A 10 -11.58 12.79 22.31
C GLN A 10 -11.47 11.43 21.60
N LEU A 11 -12.27 10.44 21.99
CA LEU A 11 -12.33 9.13 21.35
C LEU A 11 -12.74 9.23 19.87
N TRP A 12 -13.68 10.13 19.55
CA TRP A 12 -14.06 10.40 18.15
C TRP A 12 -12.88 10.96 17.35
N LYS A 13 -12.19 11.97 17.86
CA LYS A 13 -11.01 12.55 17.20
C LYS A 13 -9.90 11.51 16.96
N GLU A 14 -9.73 10.58 17.88
CA GLU A 14 -8.74 9.51 17.76
C GLU A 14 -9.12 8.45 16.71
N ARG A 15 -10.41 8.22 16.47
CA ARG A 15 -10.91 7.22 15.51
C ARG A 15 -11.14 7.78 14.11
N MET A 16 -11.39 9.07 13.97
CA MET A 16 -11.74 9.71 12.69
C MET A 16 -10.76 9.45 11.55
N PRO A 17 -9.43 9.51 11.74
CA PRO A 17 -8.51 9.20 10.64
C PRO A 17 -8.66 7.78 10.11
N LEU A 18 -8.89 6.79 10.99
CA LEU A 18 -9.09 5.40 10.57
C LEU A 18 -10.45 5.19 9.90
N ILE A 19 -11.50 5.81 10.44
CA ILE A 19 -12.84 5.79 9.82
C ILE A 19 -12.76 6.40 8.42
N ALA A 20 -12.10 7.54 8.27
CA ALA A 20 -11.89 8.18 6.99
C ALA A 20 -11.03 7.33 6.03
N SER A 21 -10.04 6.59 6.54
CA SER A 21 -9.21 5.67 5.75
C SER A 21 -10.01 4.54 5.09
N PHE A 22 -11.14 4.15 5.67
CA PHE A 22 -12.08 3.20 5.08
C PHE A 22 -13.08 3.90 4.15
N PHE A 23 -13.75 4.95 4.65
CA PHE A 23 -14.90 5.53 3.96
C PHE A 23 -14.52 6.40 2.77
N LEU A 24 -13.33 7.01 2.72
CA LEU A 24 -12.91 7.80 1.54
C LEU A 24 -12.77 6.93 0.29
N PRO A 25 -11.98 5.84 0.28
CA PRO A 25 -11.94 4.96 -0.90
C PRO A 25 -13.28 4.30 -1.17
N PHE A 26 -14.08 3.94 -0.14
CA PHE A 26 -15.41 3.39 -0.31
C PHE A 26 -16.33 4.34 -1.09
N PHE A 27 -16.42 5.60 -0.68
CA PHE A 27 -17.26 6.58 -1.36
C PHE A 27 -16.74 6.94 -2.75
N ILE A 28 -15.43 7.06 -2.93
CA ILE A 28 -14.83 7.34 -4.25
C ILE A 28 -15.19 6.22 -5.23
N LEU A 29 -14.98 4.96 -4.87
CA LEU A 29 -15.31 3.82 -5.73
C LEU A 29 -16.81 3.68 -5.96
N THR A 30 -17.64 3.91 -4.94
CA THR A 30 -19.10 3.90 -5.09
C THR A 30 -19.57 4.99 -6.06
N VAL A 31 -19.01 6.21 -5.95
CA VAL A 31 -19.32 7.30 -6.88
C VAL A 31 -18.88 6.95 -8.30
N ILE A 32 -17.70 6.35 -8.47
CA ILE A 32 -17.24 5.87 -9.79
C ILE A 32 -18.22 4.84 -10.36
N CYS A 33 -18.67 3.86 -9.57
CA CYS A 33 -19.64 2.88 -10.01
C CYS A 33 -20.98 3.52 -10.41
N ILE A 34 -21.45 4.54 -9.67
CA ILE A 34 -22.66 5.30 -10.02
C ILE A 34 -22.49 6.06 -11.32
N LEU A 35 -21.35 6.75 -11.50
CA LEU A 35 -21.08 7.55 -12.71
C LEU A 35 -20.93 6.70 -13.97
N HIS A 36 -20.56 5.45 -13.83
CA HIS A 36 -20.39 4.49 -14.93
C HIS A 36 -21.52 3.45 -15.02
N ASP A 37 -22.64 3.70 -14.36
CA ASP A 37 -23.82 2.83 -14.36
C ASP A 37 -23.53 1.35 -14.04
N VAL A 38 -22.56 1.09 -13.13
CA VAL A 38 -22.15 -0.27 -12.76
C VAL A 38 -23.10 -0.87 -11.72
N TYR A 39 -23.49 -2.15 -11.88
CA TYR A 39 -24.28 -2.88 -10.89
C TYR A 39 -23.71 -2.76 -9.46
N PRO A 40 -24.52 -2.56 -8.42
CA PRO A 40 -25.99 -2.47 -8.39
C PRO A 40 -26.55 -1.08 -8.70
N PHE A 41 -25.77 -0.13 -9.19
CA PHE A 41 -26.15 1.27 -9.36
C PHE A 41 -26.64 1.60 -10.79
N GLY A 42 -26.51 0.68 -11.73
CA GLY A 42 -26.93 0.86 -13.12
C GLY A 42 -26.99 -0.47 -13.88
N GLU A 43 -26.81 -0.47 -15.19
CA GLU A 43 -27.00 -1.62 -16.06
C GLU A 43 -25.67 -2.23 -16.58
N GLN A 44 -24.52 -1.62 -16.29
CA GLN A 44 -23.21 -2.13 -16.67
C GLN A 44 -22.67 -3.08 -15.61
N CYS A 45 -21.78 -4.01 -16.00
CA CYS A 45 -21.11 -4.89 -15.05
C CYS A 45 -19.60 -4.66 -15.00
N ILE A 46 -18.97 -5.00 -13.87
CA ILE A 46 -17.52 -4.93 -13.72
C ILE A 46 -16.79 -6.11 -14.36
N LEU A 47 -17.52 -7.08 -14.90
CA LEU A 47 -16.93 -8.30 -15.41
C LEU A 47 -15.99 -8.00 -16.59
N HIS A 48 -14.71 -8.25 -16.39
CA HIS A 48 -13.65 -8.00 -17.34
C HIS A 48 -12.82 -9.28 -17.52
N ILE A 49 -12.55 -9.67 -18.74
CA ILE A 49 -11.77 -10.87 -19.10
C ILE A 49 -12.12 -12.07 -18.21
N ASP A 50 -11.23 -12.50 -17.34
CA ASP A 50 -11.36 -13.68 -16.47
C ASP A 50 -12.47 -13.53 -15.40
N MET A 51 -12.84 -12.32 -15.02
CA MET A 51 -14.04 -12.13 -14.19
C MET A 51 -15.29 -12.71 -14.85
N TYR A 52 -15.43 -12.53 -16.15
CA TYR A 52 -16.56 -13.03 -16.92
C TYR A 52 -16.42 -14.54 -17.16
N HIS A 53 -15.26 -14.98 -17.66
CA HIS A 53 -15.08 -16.37 -18.09
C HIS A 53 -14.87 -17.35 -16.94
N GLN A 54 -14.30 -16.90 -15.83
CA GLN A 54 -13.88 -17.77 -14.72
C GLN A 54 -14.52 -17.34 -13.40
N TYR A 55 -14.26 -16.11 -12.92
CA TYR A 55 -14.57 -15.78 -11.52
C TYR A 55 -16.07 -15.74 -11.23
N CYS A 56 -16.88 -15.15 -12.10
CA CYS A 56 -18.33 -15.13 -11.91
C CYS A 56 -18.95 -16.55 -11.88
N PRO A 57 -18.63 -17.46 -12.81
CA PRO A 57 -18.99 -18.88 -12.69
C PRO A 57 -18.51 -19.54 -11.40
N PHE A 58 -17.27 -19.29 -10.96
CA PHE A 58 -16.71 -19.90 -9.74
C PHE A 58 -17.40 -19.39 -8.48
N PHE A 59 -17.72 -18.09 -8.39
CA PHE A 59 -18.52 -17.53 -7.31
C PHE A 59 -19.94 -18.10 -7.29
N THR A 60 -20.53 -18.30 -8.47
CA THR A 60 -21.86 -18.92 -8.60
C THR A 60 -21.85 -20.37 -8.10
N GLU A 61 -20.83 -21.15 -8.48
CA GLU A 61 -20.67 -22.52 -8.02
C GLU A 61 -20.41 -22.58 -6.51
N LEU A 62 -19.55 -21.69 -5.97
CA LEU A 62 -19.33 -21.61 -4.54
C LEU A 62 -20.64 -21.30 -3.80
N MET A 63 -21.40 -20.33 -4.30
CA MET A 63 -22.68 -19.95 -3.68
C MET A 63 -23.66 -21.12 -3.67
N ASP A 64 -23.76 -21.88 -4.76
CA ASP A 64 -24.60 -23.07 -4.84
C ASP A 64 -24.19 -24.12 -3.80
N LYS A 65 -22.89 -24.44 -3.73
CA LYS A 65 -22.35 -25.39 -2.75
C LYS A 65 -22.59 -24.97 -1.30
N ILE A 66 -22.43 -23.69 -0.99
CA ILE A 66 -22.65 -23.17 0.37
C ILE A 66 -24.13 -23.22 0.75
N LYS A 67 -25.04 -22.88 -0.16
CA LYS A 67 -26.48 -22.77 0.11
C LYS A 67 -27.24 -24.09 0.03
N HIS A 68 -26.90 -24.93 -0.92
CA HIS A 68 -27.64 -26.16 -1.19
C HIS A 68 -26.88 -27.42 -0.76
N GLY A 69 -25.63 -27.27 -0.35
CA GLY A 69 -24.72 -28.37 -0.08
C GLY A 69 -24.07 -28.91 -1.34
N GLY A 70 -22.96 -29.58 -1.19
CA GLY A 70 -22.22 -30.16 -2.29
C GLY A 70 -20.79 -30.49 -1.91
N SER A 71 -20.12 -31.31 -2.70
CA SER A 71 -18.73 -31.62 -2.44
C SER A 71 -17.83 -30.41 -2.67
N MET A 72 -17.04 -30.04 -1.68
CA MET A 72 -15.97 -29.04 -1.84
C MET A 72 -14.73 -29.61 -2.52
N PHE A 73 -14.67 -30.91 -2.75
CA PHE A 73 -13.53 -31.57 -3.41
C PHE A 73 -13.67 -31.64 -4.92
N TYR A 74 -14.90 -31.72 -5.44
CA TYR A 74 -15.17 -31.90 -6.86
C TYR A 74 -16.41 -31.13 -7.33
N SER A 75 -16.38 -30.64 -8.57
CA SER A 75 -17.51 -30.05 -9.26
C SER A 75 -17.64 -30.57 -10.69
N TRP A 76 -18.86 -30.98 -11.07
CA TRP A 76 -19.23 -31.32 -12.44
C TRP A 76 -19.60 -30.09 -13.29
N ASN A 77 -19.83 -28.93 -12.65
CA ASN A 77 -20.29 -27.71 -13.31
C ASN A 77 -19.13 -26.88 -13.90
N ILE A 78 -17.88 -27.31 -13.71
CA ILE A 78 -16.70 -26.60 -14.17
C ILE A 78 -15.99 -27.46 -15.22
N GLY A 79 -15.97 -26.99 -16.47
CA GLY A 79 -15.47 -27.75 -17.61
C GLY A 79 -16.21 -29.09 -17.77
N LEU A 80 -15.47 -30.19 -17.87
CA LEU A 80 -15.98 -31.56 -17.91
C LEU A 80 -15.93 -32.25 -16.53
N GLY A 81 -15.78 -31.48 -15.47
CA GLY A 81 -15.53 -31.92 -14.12
C GLY A 81 -14.13 -31.54 -13.67
N ALA A 82 -14.02 -30.90 -12.52
CA ALA A 82 -12.77 -30.39 -12.00
C ALA A 82 -12.63 -30.61 -10.49
N ASP A 83 -11.38 -30.70 -10.03
CA ASP A 83 -11.01 -30.60 -8.62
C ASP A 83 -11.38 -29.20 -8.11
N PHE A 84 -12.43 -29.15 -7.27
CA PHE A 84 -12.94 -27.87 -6.78
C PHE A 84 -12.13 -27.31 -5.62
N ILE A 85 -11.45 -28.16 -4.83
CA ILE A 85 -10.68 -27.64 -3.69
C ILE A 85 -9.44 -26.87 -4.15
N SER A 86 -8.80 -27.29 -5.24
CA SER A 86 -7.68 -26.55 -5.84
C SER A 86 -8.14 -25.26 -6.47
N LEU A 87 -9.26 -25.28 -7.19
CA LEU A 87 -9.87 -24.06 -7.71
C LEU A 87 -10.26 -23.09 -6.56
N TYR A 88 -10.85 -23.62 -5.48
CA TYR A 88 -11.19 -22.84 -4.29
C TYR A 88 -9.93 -22.24 -3.66
N ALA A 89 -8.84 -22.98 -3.57
CA ALA A 89 -7.57 -22.53 -2.97
C ALA A 89 -6.98 -21.31 -3.70
N TYR A 90 -7.08 -21.25 -5.02
CA TYR A 90 -6.55 -20.13 -5.79
C TYR A 90 -7.53 -18.95 -5.90
N TYR A 91 -8.81 -19.21 -6.21
CA TYR A 91 -9.76 -18.17 -6.60
C TYR A 91 -10.71 -17.74 -5.48
N LEU A 92 -11.07 -18.62 -4.55
CA LEU A 92 -12.27 -18.46 -3.72
C LEU A 92 -12.01 -18.51 -2.21
N ALA A 93 -10.80 -18.78 -1.77
CA ALA A 93 -10.49 -19.05 -0.36
C ALA A 93 -10.49 -17.81 0.55
N SER A 94 -10.79 -16.62 0.02
CA SER A 94 -10.96 -15.41 0.83
C SER A 94 -12.06 -15.61 1.89
N PRO A 95 -11.79 -15.30 3.18
CA PRO A 95 -12.84 -15.34 4.21
C PRO A 95 -14.01 -14.42 3.91
N LEU A 96 -13.81 -13.32 3.17
CA LEU A 96 -14.87 -12.39 2.78
C LEU A 96 -15.83 -13.00 1.75
N ASN A 97 -15.42 -14.03 1.02
CA ASN A 97 -16.30 -14.71 0.07
C ASN A 97 -17.44 -15.47 0.75
N TRP A 98 -17.31 -15.80 2.04
CA TRP A 98 -18.40 -16.40 2.82
C TRP A 98 -19.58 -15.45 3.04
N LEU A 99 -19.41 -14.15 2.76
CA LEU A 99 -20.54 -13.20 2.70
C LEU A 99 -21.54 -13.56 1.59
N LEU A 100 -21.21 -14.46 0.65
CA LEU A 100 -22.13 -15.06 -0.31
C LEU A 100 -23.35 -15.72 0.35
N LEU A 101 -23.23 -16.18 1.59
CA LEU A 101 -24.39 -16.68 2.37
C LEU A 101 -25.52 -15.65 2.49
N LEU A 102 -25.17 -14.37 2.52
CA LEU A 102 -26.11 -13.27 2.63
C LEU A 102 -26.60 -12.76 1.26
N CYS A 103 -25.94 -13.18 0.18
CA CYS A 103 -26.25 -12.73 -1.17
C CYS A 103 -27.46 -13.49 -1.75
N PRO A 104 -28.47 -12.84 -2.33
CA PRO A 104 -29.52 -13.52 -3.09
C PRO A 104 -28.92 -14.24 -4.32
N GLN A 105 -29.55 -15.35 -4.75
CA GLN A 105 -28.95 -16.25 -5.75
C GLN A 105 -28.65 -15.59 -7.11
N ASN A 106 -29.46 -14.61 -7.51
CA ASN A 106 -29.32 -13.96 -8.83
C ASN A 106 -28.47 -12.67 -8.80
N HIS A 107 -27.75 -12.39 -7.69
CA HIS A 107 -27.04 -11.13 -7.48
C HIS A 107 -25.53 -11.32 -7.26
N VAL A 108 -24.94 -12.34 -7.90
CA VAL A 108 -23.48 -12.62 -7.76
C VAL A 108 -22.64 -11.49 -8.32
N ILE A 109 -23.06 -10.85 -9.42
CA ILE A 109 -22.32 -9.76 -10.06
C ILE A 109 -22.29 -8.52 -9.15
N GLU A 110 -23.44 -8.16 -8.60
CA GLU A 110 -23.55 -7.07 -7.62
C GLU A 110 -22.72 -7.36 -6.36
N PHE A 111 -22.76 -8.60 -5.89
CA PHE A 111 -21.91 -9.05 -4.79
C PHE A 111 -20.41 -8.86 -5.10
N MET A 112 -19.96 -9.26 -6.31
CA MET A 112 -18.57 -9.09 -6.73
C MET A 112 -18.16 -7.62 -6.77
N THR A 113 -19.04 -6.72 -7.28
CA THR A 113 -18.80 -5.28 -7.26
C THR A 113 -18.60 -4.76 -5.83
N LEU A 114 -19.54 -5.10 -4.94
CA LEU A 114 -19.47 -4.67 -3.53
C LEU A 114 -18.26 -5.26 -2.82
N LEU A 115 -17.87 -6.49 -3.15
CA LEU A 115 -16.72 -7.16 -2.58
C LEU A 115 -15.41 -6.46 -2.98
N VAL A 116 -15.26 -6.05 -4.25
CA VAL A 116 -14.11 -5.26 -4.72
C VAL A 116 -14.02 -3.94 -3.96
N ILE A 117 -15.12 -3.19 -3.87
CA ILE A 117 -15.18 -1.93 -3.12
C ILE A 117 -14.79 -2.15 -1.65
N LEU A 118 -15.32 -3.21 -1.03
CA LEU A 118 -15.05 -3.55 0.37
C LEU A 118 -13.55 -3.87 0.59
N LYS A 119 -12.96 -4.74 -0.24
CA LYS A 119 -11.55 -5.16 -0.10
C LYS A 119 -10.59 -3.97 -0.27
N ILE A 120 -10.82 -3.12 -1.27
CA ILE A 120 -9.99 -1.92 -1.49
C ILE A 120 -10.17 -0.93 -0.32
N SER A 121 -11.37 -0.77 0.21
CA SER A 121 -11.63 0.09 1.37
C SER A 121 -10.95 -0.43 2.63
N LEU A 122 -10.96 -1.75 2.85
CA LEU A 122 -10.25 -2.40 3.94
C LEU A 122 -8.72 -2.28 3.77
N ALA A 123 -8.18 -2.31 2.54
CA ALA A 123 -6.77 -2.05 2.30
C ALA A 123 -6.39 -0.64 2.78
N GLY A 124 -7.21 0.36 2.51
CA GLY A 124 -7.05 1.71 3.05
C GLY A 124 -7.09 1.74 4.58
N LEU A 125 -8.08 1.11 5.19
CA LEU A 125 -8.19 1.02 6.65
C LEU A 125 -6.95 0.38 7.29
N PHE A 126 -6.50 -0.75 6.77
CA PHE A 126 -5.39 -1.50 7.35
C PHE A 126 -4.05 -0.80 7.14
N PHE A 127 -3.86 -0.11 6.01
CA PHE A 127 -2.70 0.75 5.82
C PHE A 127 -2.74 1.99 6.75
N GLY A 128 -3.90 2.61 6.92
CA GLY A 128 -4.09 3.70 7.89
C GLY A 128 -3.80 3.24 9.33
N TYR A 129 -4.23 2.03 9.69
CA TYR A 129 -3.92 1.43 10.98
C TYR A 129 -2.42 1.17 11.15
N TYR A 130 -1.74 0.64 10.10
CA TYR A 130 -0.30 0.50 10.07
C TYR A 130 0.41 1.84 10.33
N LEU A 131 0.06 2.89 9.59
CA LEU A 131 0.67 4.21 9.76
C LEU A 131 0.50 4.75 11.18
N LYS A 132 -0.71 4.60 11.76
CA LYS A 132 -1.00 5.06 13.12
C LYS A 132 -0.14 4.35 14.16
N GLU A 133 -0.07 3.02 14.10
CA GLU A 133 0.65 2.19 15.09
C GLU A 133 2.18 2.24 14.89
N HIS A 134 2.64 2.19 13.63
CA HIS A 134 4.08 2.24 13.32
C HIS A 134 4.73 3.55 13.75
N PHE A 135 4.08 4.68 13.47
CA PHE A 135 4.61 6.01 13.79
C PHE A 135 4.12 6.54 15.15
N GLU A 136 3.26 5.84 15.85
CA GLU A 136 2.66 6.25 17.13
C GLU A 136 2.06 7.66 17.06
N LYS A 137 1.53 8.04 15.90
CA LYS A 137 0.95 9.35 15.61
C LYS A 137 -0.47 9.18 15.07
N ASN A 138 -1.38 9.96 15.62
CA ASN A 138 -2.74 10.05 15.11
C ASN A 138 -2.96 11.40 14.43
N HIS A 139 -2.85 11.43 13.13
CA HIS A 139 -2.94 12.64 12.31
C HIS A 139 -3.95 12.47 11.17
N ALA A 140 -4.67 13.54 10.81
CA ALA A 140 -5.66 13.48 9.74
C ALA A 140 -5.06 13.05 8.37
N ALA A 141 -3.78 13.36 8.12
CA ALA A 141 -3.08 12.94 6.91
C ALA A 141 -3.04 11.41 6.72
N ILE A 142 -3.19 10.60 7.79
CA ILE A 142 -3.30 9.13 7.69
C ILE A 142 -4.33 8.75 6.64
N SER A 143 -5.50 9.39 6.64
CA SER A 143 -6.58 9.07 5.71
C SER A 143 -6.22 9.38 4.25
N ILE A 144 -5.41 10.40 4.00
CA ILE A 144 -4.95 10.76 2.64
C ILE A 144 -3.98 9.69 2.11
N PHE A 145 -2.96 9.34 2.91
CA PHE A 145 -1.99 8.30 2.53
C PHE A 145 -2.65 6.91 2.42
N ALA A 146 -3.61 6.62 3.31
CA ALA A 146 -4.40 5.39 3.27
C ALA A 146 -5.26 5.30 2.00
N THR A 147 -5.89 6.40 1.60
CA THR A 147 -6.65 6.47 0.35
C THR A 147 -5.73 6.31 -0.87
N ALA A 148 -4.55 6.92 -0.84
CA ALA A 148 -3.55 6.74 -1.91
C ALA A 148 -3.05 5.29 -2.03
N TYR A 149 -2.92 4.56 -0.92
CA TYR A 149 -2.63 3.13 -0.94
C TYR A 149 -3.78 2.32 -1.52
N ALA A 150 -5.00 2.55 -1.04
CA ALA A 150 -6.19 1.85 -1.50
C ALA A 150 -6.43 2.02 -3.01
N LEU A 151 -6.20 3.23 -3.54
CA LEU A 151 -6.45 3.61 -4.94
C LEU A 151 -5.16 3.69 -5.77
N CYS A 152 -4.11 2.94 -5.40
CA CYS A 152 -2.85 2.92 -6.14
C CYS A 152 -2.98 2.19 -7.49
N GLY A 153 -1.92 2.25 -8.30
CA GLY A 153 -1.86 1.63 -9.62
C GLY A 153 -2.16 0.13 -9.61
N PHE A 154 -1.79 -0.59 -8.54
CA PHE A 154 -2.18 -1.99 -8.38
C PHE A 154 -3.70 -2.17 -8.36
N SER A 155 -4.42 -1.38 -7.57
CA SER A 155 -5.90 -1.45 -7.54
C SER A 155 -6.51 -1.06 -8.87
N ALA A 156 -5.97 -0.05 -9.56
CA ALA A 156 -6.46 0.38 -10.87
C ALA A 156 -6.28 -0.71 -11.95
N ALA A 157 -5.17 -1.45 -11.92
CA ALA A 157 -4.88 -2.49 -12.90
C ALA A 157 -5.51 -3.85 -12.56
N TYR A 158 -5.61 -4.19 -11.28
CA TYR A 158 -5.89 -5.56 -10.81
C TYR A 158 -7.12 -5.67 -9.88
N ALA A 159 -7.99 -4.65 -9.82
CA ALA A 159 -9.23 -4.75 -9.03
C ALA A 159 -10.14 -5.88 -9.49
N TRP A 160 -10.06 -6.26 -10.76
CA TRP A 160 -10.79 -7.39 -11.34
C TRP A 160 -10.23 -8.76 -10.93
N ASP A 161 -8.97 -8.86 -10.52
CA ASP A 161 -8.39 -10.04 -9.87
C ASP A 161 -8.76 -10.08 -8.38
N ILE A 162 -10.03 -10.29 -8.09
CA ILE A 162 -10.65 -10.14 -6.75
C ILE A 162 -9.86 -10.88 -5.66
N MET A 163 -9.30 -12.05 -5.97
CA MET A 163 -8.53 -12.88 -5.05
C MET A 163 -7.16 -12.29 -4.69
N TRP A 164 -6.60 -11.38 -5.51
CA TRP A 164 -5.32 -10.74 -5.21
C TRP A 164 -5.47 -9.61 -4.20
N LEU A 165 -6.64 -8.99 -4.16
CA LEU A 165 -6.93 -7.85 -3.26
C LEU A 165 -6.82 -8.22 -1.77
N ASP A 166 -7.02 -9.50 -1.40
CA ASP A 166 -6.85 -9.94 -0.01
C ASP A 166 -5.42 -9.77 0.46
N CYS A 167 -4.44 -10.13 -0.37
CA CYS A 167 -3.02 -9.98 -0.02
C CYS A 167 -2.62 -8.50 0.07
N MET A 168 -3.11 -7.65 -0.84
CA MET A 168 -2.92 -6.20 -0.75
C MET A 168 -3.53 -5.64 0.56
N MET A 169 -4.75 -6.05 0.88
CA MET A 169 -5.47 -5.63 2.09
C MET A 169 -4.73 -6.05 3.37
N LEU A 170 -4.22 -7.29 3.41
CA LEU A 170 -3.60 -7.87 4.61
C LEU A 170 -2.13 -7.49 4.78
N ALA A 171 -1.41 -7.14 3.70
CA ALA A 171 0.02 -6.84 3.75
C ALA A 171 0.41 -5.80 4.82
N PRO A 172 -0.30 -4.67 5.01
CA PRO A 172 0.01 -3.72 6.08
C PRO A 172 -0.07 -4.33 7.48
N LEU A 173 -1.03 -5.25 7.72
CA LEU A 173 -1.15 -5.95 9.00
C LEU A 173 -0.04 -6.98 9.20
N VAL A 174 0.37 -7.68 8.13
CA VAL A 174 1.50 -8.62 8.18
C VAL A 174 2.79 -7.88 8.53
N VAL A 175 3.04 -6.72 7.91
CA VAL A 175 4.21 -5.88 8.21
C VAL A 175 4.18 -5.37 9.64
N LEU A 176 3.06 -4.83 10.10
CA LEU A 176 2.90 -4.35 11.47
C LEU A 176 3.11 -5.49 12.48
N GLY A 177 2.50 -6.64 12.22
CA GLY A 177 2.65 -7.84 13.05
C GLY A 177 4.10 -8.31 13.14
N LEU A 178 4.85 -8.26 12.02
CA LEU A 178 6.27 -8.58 12.00
C LEU A 178 7.09 -7.60 12.84
N GLU A 179 6.82 -6.31 12.76
CA GLU A 179 7.50 -5.31 13.60
C GLU A 179 7.22 -5.52 15.09
N GLN A 180 5.96 -5.81 15.44
CA GLN A 180 5.59 -6.15 16.82
C GLN A 180 6.25 -7.46 17.31
N LEU A 181 6.36 -8.47 16.45
CA LEU A 181 7.08 -9.72 16.73
C LEU A 181 8.55 -9.47 17.05
N ILE A 182 9.20 -8.56 16.31
CA ILE A 182 10.61 -8.21 16.52
C ILE A 182 10.77 -7.36 17.79
N LYS A 183 10.07 -6.22 17.86
CA LYS A 183 10.26 -5.18 18.88
C LYS A 183 9.60 -5.54 20.21
N GLU A 184 8.36 -6.06 20.18
CA GLU A 184 7.50 -6.23 21.35
C GLU A 184 7.31 -7.70 21.74
N LYS A 185 7.81 -8.65 20.95
CA LYS A 185 7.61 -10.11 21.10
C LYS A 185 6.13 -10.54 21.01
N LYS A 186 5.27 -9.70 20.42
CA LYS A 186 3.86 -9.99 20.14
C LYS A 186 3.76 -10.69 18.79
N VAL A 187 3.24 -11.91 18.77
CA VAL A 187 3.30 -12.79 17.60
C VAL A 187 1.96 -12.99 16.89
N LEU A 188 0.86 -12.67 17.60
CA LEU A 188 -0.47 -13.07 17.18
C LEU A 188 -0.91 -12.35 15.88
N LEU A 189 -0.67 -11.03 15.79
CA LEU A 189 -1.03 -10.27 14.60
C LEU A 189 -0.29 -10.78 13.37
N TYR A 190 1.03 -11.03 13.51
CA TYR A 190 1.83 -11.59 12.42
C TYR A 190 1.31 -12.95 11.97
N TYR A 191 1.13 -13.88 12.92
CA TYR A 191 0.66 -15.23 12.64
C TYR A 191 -0.71 -15.23 11.94
N ILE A 192 -1.69 -14.52 12.49
CA ILE A 192 -3.05 -14.51 11.92
C ILE A 192 -3.08 -13.84 10.55
N SER A 193 -2.50 -12.63 10.42
CA SER A 193 -2.54 -11.89 9.16
C SER A 193 -1.79 -12.60 8.03
N LEU A 194 -0.63 -13.22 8.33
CA LEU A 194 0.12 -14.02 7.36
C LEU A 194 -0.63 -15.30 6.98
N SER A 195 -1.22 -16.01 7.96
CA SER A 195 -2.03 -17.20 7.69
C SER A 195 -3.22 -16.88 6.78
N LEU A 196 -3.95 -15.79 7.08
CA LEU A 196 -5.06 -15.34 6.25
C LEU A 196 -4.61 -14.93 4.85
N CYS A 197 -3.44 -14.27 4.73
CA CYS A 197 -2.86 -13.90 3.45
C CYS A 197 -2.57 -15.14 2.60
N ILE A 198 -1.92 -16.17 3.18
CA ILE A 198 -1.58 -17.42 2.51
C ILE A 198 -2.84 -18.21 2.12
N ILE A 199 -3.84 -18.29 3.01
CA ILE A 199 -5.10 -18.98 2.74
C ILE A 199 -5.87 -18.29 1.62
N SER A 200 -5.95 -16.95 1.65
CA SER A 200 -6.77 -16.19 0.69
C SER A 200 -6.25 -16.27 -0.74
N ASN A 201 -4.94 -16.22 -0.92
CA ASN A 201 -4.28 -16.46 -2.21
C ASN A 201 -2.79 -16.77 -1.99
N TYR A 202 -2.43 -18.04 -2.05
CA TYR A 202 -1.06 -18.51 -1.81
C TYR A 202 -0.05 -17.90 -2.80
N TYR A 203 -0.47 -17.64 -4.03
CA TYR A 203 0.42 -17.15 -5.09
C TYR A 203 0.89 -15.70 -4.84
N ILE A 204 -0.03 -14.78 -4.57
CA ILE A 204 0.34 -13.40 -4.19
C ILE A 204 0.99 -13.35 -2.81
N ALA A 205 0.62 -14.26 -1.91
CA ALA A 205 1.24 -14.38 -0.59
C ALA A 205 2.74 -14.70 -0.66
N ILE A 206 3.24 -15.39 -1.72
CA ILE A 206 4.68 -15.60 -1.94
C ILE A 206 5.40 -14.24 -2.00
N MET A 207 4.84 -13.27 -2.72
CA MET A 207 5.42 -11.91 -2.82
C MET A 207 5.44 -11.21 -1.47
N VAL A 208 4.37 -11.36 -0.68
CA VAL A 208 4.32 -10.86 0.71
C VAL A 208 5.40 -11.55 1.55
N CYS A 209 5.58 -12.87 1.43
CA CYS A 209 6.61 -13.62 2.17
C CYS A 209 8.03 -13.15 1.80
N ILE A 210 8.34 -12.95 0.52
CA ILE A 210 9.63 -12.42 0.06
C ILE A 210 9.86 -11.04 0.68
N PHE A 211 8.88 -10.17 0.62
CA PHE A 211 8.95 -8.83 1.23
C PHE A 211 9.16 -8.91 2.74
N GLN A 212 8.47 -9.82 3.45
CA GLN A 212 8.62 -9.99 4.89
C GLN A 212 10.04 -10.42 5.29
N VAL A 213 10.70 -11.28 4.50
CA VAL A 213 12.11 -11.64 4.75
C VAL A 213 13.00 -10.41 4.66
N ILE A 214 12.85 -9.60 3.61
CA ILE A 214 13.65 -8.37 3.42
C ILE A 214 13.34 -7.37 4.55
N TRP A 215 12.06 -7.15 4.85
CA TRP A 215 11.62 -6.22 5.90
C TRP A 215 12.06 -6.66 7.29
N PHE A 216 12.06 -7.98 7.55
CA PHE A 216 12.58 -8.55 8.78
C PHE A 216 14.07 -8.20 8.97
N VAL A 217 14.89 -8.43 7.95
CA VAL A 217 16.33 -8.13 8.01
C VAL A 217 16.55 -6.64 8.29
N ILE A 218 15.85 -5.76 7.57
CA ILE A 218 15.95 -4.31 7.75
C ILE A 218 15.54 -3.91 9.18
N THR A 219 14.39 -4.37 9.64
CA THR A 219 13.86 -4.03 10.97
C THR A 219 14.73 -4.60 12.09
N TRP A 220 15.26 -5.81 11.92
CA TRP A 220 16.18 -6.42 12.88
C TRP A 220 17.53 -5.66 12.95
N LEU A 221 18.08 -5.22 11.81
CA LEU A 221 19.30 -4.41 11.78
C LEU A 221 19.13 -3.05 12.47
N GLU A 222 17.93 -2.49 12.42
CA GLU A 222 17.56 -1.26 13.13
C GLU A 222 17.37 -1.49 14.65
N ASN A 223 17.09 -2.74 15.08
CA ASN A 223 16.78 -3.12 16.47
C ASN A 223 17.65 -4.31 16.94
N LYS A 224 18.97 -4.20 16.80
CA LYS A 224 19.93 -5.31 17.06
C LYS A 224 19.87 -5.87 18.48
N GLU A 225 19.43 -5.11 19.47
CA GLU A 225 19.22 -5.54 20.85
C GLU A 225 18.18 -6.68 21.00
N THR A 226 17.37 -6.93 20.00
CA THR A 226 16.38 -8.03 20.01
C THR A 226 17.02 -9.42 19.88
N GLY A 227 18.28 -9.49 19.43
CA GLY A 227 19.09 -10.69 19.37
C GLY A 227 18.54 -11.83 18.50
N ILE A 228 19.08 -13.04 18.70
CA ILE A 228 18.70 -14.24 17.92
C ILE A 228 17.25 -14.69 18.20
N GLY A 229 16.65 -14.31 19.32
CA GLY A 229 15.28 -14.65 19.65
C GLY A 229 14.25 -14.11 18.66
N ALA A 230 14.54 -12.99 17.97
CA ALA A 230 13.69 -12.48 16.90
C ALA A 230 13.67 -13.41 15.68
N TRP A 231 14.84 -13.94 15.29
CA TRP A 231 14.97 -14.92 14.19
C TRP A 231 14.20 -16.20 14.47
N ILE A 232 14.30 -16.72 15.71
CA ILE A 232 13.60 -17.94 16.12
C ILE A 232 12.09 -17.71 16.07
N ARG A 233 11.59 -16.59 16.59
CA ARG A 233 10.15 -16.25 16.52
C ARG A 233 9.69 -16.09 15.09
N PHE A 234 10.45 -15.36 14.26
CA PHE A 234 10.13 -15.18 12.85
C PHE A 234 10.02 -16.52 12.13
N ALA A 235 11.01 -17.42 12.28
CA ALA A 235 11.00 -18.73 11.65
C ALA A 235 9.80 -19.59 12.14
N ILE A 236 9.57 -19.67 13.44
CA ILE A 236 8.49 -20.49 13.99
C ILE A 236 7.13 -19.99 13.51
N TYR A 237 6.83 -18.69 13.62
CA TYR A 237 5.50 -18.17 13.29
C TYR A 237 5.27 -18.06 11.79
N SER A 238 6.32 -17.92 10.97
CA SER A 238 6.21 -18.05 9.52
C SER A 238 5.89 -19.49 9.11
N LEU A 239 6.57 -20.48 9.69
CA LEU A 239 6.29 -21.90 9.45
C LEU A 239 4.89 -22.30 9.93
N LEU A 240 4.45 -21.80 11.09
CA LEU A 240 3.10 -22.04 11.59
C LEU A 240 2.05 -21.42 10.66
N ALA A 241 2.28 -20.22 10.14
CA ALA A 241 1.37 -19.59 9.17
C ALA A 241 1.30 -20.39 7.86
N GLY A 242 2.45 -20.81 7.32
CA GLY A 242 2.51 -21.72 6.17
C GLY A 242 1.83 -23.06 6.44
N GLY A 243 2.05 -23.64 7.64
CA GLY A 243 1.39 -24.87 8.07
C GLY A 243 -0.13 -24.75 8.17
N THR A 244 -0.63 -23.59 8.62
CA THR A 244 -2.08 -23.29 8.60
C THR A 244 -2.62 -23.21 7.18
N GLY A 245 -1.85 -22.61 6.23
CA GLY A 245 -2.20 -22.54 4.82
C GLY A 245 -2.09 -23.89 4.10
N ALA A 246 -1.36 -24.85 4.65
CA ALA A 246 -1.09 -26.15 4.02
C ALA A 246 -2.38 -26.95 3.72
N ILE A 247 -3.47 -26.69 4.45
CA ILE A 247 -4.78 -27.30 4.19
C ILE A 247 -5.30 -27.04 2.77
N LEU A 248 -4.92 -25.90 2.17
CA LEU A 248 -5.27 -25.55 0.78
C LEU A 248 -4.08 -25.72 -0.17
N ILE A 249 -2.86 -25.42 0.28
CA ILE A 249 -1.66 -25.50 -0.56
C ILE A 249 -1.33 -26.95 -0.96
N ILE A 250 -1.52 -27.93 -0.07
CA ILE A 250 -1.18 -29.33 -0.38
C ILE A 250 -2.09 -29.91 -1.49
N PRO A 251 -3.43 -29.82 -1.44
CA PRO A 251 -4.28 -30.22 -2.54
C PRO A 251 -3.93 -29.51 -3.84
N GLU A 252 -3.70 -28.21 -3.80
CA GLU A 252 -3.30 -27.42 -4.95
C GLU A 252 -1.97 -27.91 -5.57
N ALA A 253 -0.95 -28.13 -4.73
CA ALA A 253 0.35 -28.63 -5.19
C ALA A 253 0.23 -30.01 -5.87
N ILE A 254 -0.66 -30.87 -5.37
CA ILE A 254 -0.94 -32.19 -5.99
C ILE A 254 -1.57 -32.00 -7.38
N THR A 255 -2.55 -31.11 -7.48
CA THR A 255 -3.25 -30.82 -8.74
C THR A 255 -2.34 -30.16 -9.77
N LEU A 256 -1.56 -29.17 -9.36
CA LEU A 256 -0.53 -28.54 -10.21
C LEU A 256 0.50 -29.58 -10.67
N GLY A 257 0.87 -30.52 -9.79
CA GLY A 257 1.76 -31.63 -10.10
C GLY A 257 1.25 -32.58 -11.19
N ALA A 258 -0.06 -32.68 -11.32
CA ALA A 258 -0.71 -33.48 -12.38
C ALA A 258 -1.00 -32.68 -13.65
N SER A 259 -0.84 -31.36 -13.61
CA SER A 259 -1.06 -30.44 -14.74
C SER A 259 0.25 -30.25 -15.55
N GLY A 260 0.13 -29.78 -16.81
CA GLY A 260 1.29 -29.43 -17.63
C GLY A 260 2.05 -28.19 -17.20
N SER A 261 1.67 -27.56 -16.08
CA SER A 261 2.25 -26.31 -15.55
C SER A 261 3.62 -26.49 -14.87
N GLN A 262 4.19 -27.71 -14.87
CA GLN A 262 5.42 -28.02 -14.13
C GLN A 262 6.73 -27.70 -14.85
N ASN A 263 6.72 -27.20 -16.07
CA ASN A 263 7.96 -26.83 -16.75
C ASN A 263 8.55 -25.52 -16.21
N ILE A 264 9.05 -25.58 -14.98
CA ILE A 264 9.76 -24.48 -14.35
C ILE A 264 11.22 -24.57 -14.77
N SER A 265 11.65 -23.71 -15.69
CA SER A 265 13.06 -23.53 -16.01
C SER A 265 13.53 -22.16 -15.49
N PHE A 266 14.64 -22.16 -14.74
CA PHE A 266 15.28 -20.92 -14.35
C PHE A 266 15.78 -20.19 -15.62
N PRO A 267 15.69 -18.84 -15.69
CA PRO A 267 16.16 -18.10 -16.85
C PRO A 267 17.65 -18.36 -17.14
N ASP A 268 17.98 -18.71 -18.39
CA ASP A 268 19.35 -18.99 -18.80
C ASP A 268 20.20 -17.70 -18.91
N THR A 269 19.54 -16.59 -19.23
CA THR A 269 20.16 -15.27 -19.43
C THR A 269 19.47 -14.21 -18.61
N MET A 270 20.25 -13.20 -18.19
CA MET A 270 19.70 -12.00 -17.56
C MET A 270 19.27 -11.01 -18.64
N GLU A 271 17.99 -10.68 -18.62
CA GLU A 271 17.38 -9.76 -19.58
C GLU A 271 16.67 -8.59 -18.86
N TRP A 272 16.57 -7.47 -19.57
CA TRP A 272 15.87 -6.28 -19.12
C TRP A 272 14.69 -6.04 -20.06
N TYR A 273 13.49 -5.97 -19.52
CA TYR A 273 12.28 -5.77 -20.31
C TYR A 273 12.21 -4.38 -20.94
N PHE A 274 12.70 -3.36 -20.20
CA PHE A 274 12.65 -1.96 -20.60
C PHE A 274 13.72 -1.13 -19.88
N ASN A 275 13.86 0.13 -20.29
CA ASN A 275 14.75 1.09 -19.64
C ASN A 275 14.20 1.46 -18.24
N ILE A 276 14.97 1.19 -17.19
CA ILE A 276 14.63 1.47 -15.78
C ILE A 276 14.30 2.96 -15.57
N ILE A 277 14.92 3.88 -16.32
CA ILE A 277 14.64 5.31 -16.19
C ILE A 277 13.27 5.64 -16.77
N ALA A 278 12.88 5.02 -17.88
CA ALA A 278 11.55 5.18 -18.48
C ALA A 278 10.44 4.68 -17.54
N GLU A 279 10.70 3.60 -16.80
CA GLU A 279 9.77 3.04 -15.80
C GLU A 279 9.32 4.08 -14.76
N LEU A 280 10.22 4.98 -14.35
CA LEU A 280 9.90 6.01 -13.35
C LEU A 280 8.77 6.95 -13.81
N GLY A 281 8.52 7.04 -15.12
CA GLY A 281 7.35 7.72 -15.69
C GLY A 281 6.01 7.12 -15.28
N ARG A 282 5.98 5.86 -14.89
CA ARG A 282 4.78 5.18 -14.40
C ARG A 282 4.28 5.71 -13.03
N HIS A 283 5.02 6.63 -12.39
CA HIS A 283 4.52 7.41 -11.25
C HIS A 283 3.66 8.62 -11.66
N SER A 284 3.49 8.88 -12.94
CA SER A 284 2.69 10.01 -13.44
C SER A 284 1.21 9.80 -13.22
N VAL A 285 0.50 10.90 -12.95
CA VAL A 285 -0.97 10.90 -12.98
C VAL A 285 -1.46 10.63 -14.43
N MET A 286 -2.66 10.10 -14.56
CA MET A 286 -3.26 9.72 -15.86
C MET A 286 -2.46 8.66 -16.64
N THR A 287 -1.52 7.96 -16.00
CA THR A 287 -0.88 6.80 -16.60
C THR A 287 -1.88 5.66 -16.68
N GLU A 288 -2.12 5.12 -17.86
CA GLU A 288 -3.05 4.01 -18.04
C GLU A 288 -2.55 2.74 -17.32
N PRO A 289 -3.45 2.01 -16.64
CA PRO A 289 -3.12 0.70 -16.10
C PRO A 289 -2.62 -0.24 -17.20
N TYR A 290 -1.56 -0.97 -16.93
CA TYR A 290 -0.95 -1.87 -17.89
C TYR A 290 -1.08 -3.34 -17.43
N THR A 291 -1.59 -4.20 -18.30
CA THR A 291 -1.79 -5.63 -18.04
C THR A 291 -1.19 -6.53 -19.13
N GLY A 292 -0.52 -5.93 -20.10
CA GLY A 292 0.04 -6.61 -21.27
C GLY A 292 1.38 -7.32 -21.05
N LYS A 293 2.02 -7.73 -22.14
CA LYS A 293 3.23 -8.57 -22.16
C LYS A 293 4.55 -7.79 -22.10
N ASP A 294 4.51 -6.44 -22.21
CA ASP A 294 5.73 -5.63 -22.17
C ASP A 294 6.22 -5.35 -20.73
N HIS A 295 5.60 -5.99 -19.75
CA HIS A 295 5.97 -6.00 -18.32
C HIS A 295 5.98 -4.66 -17.58
N TRP A 296 5.34 -3.58 -18.12
CA TRP A 296 5.29 -2.28 -17.45
C TRP A 296 4.56 -2.33 -16.09
N PRO A 297 5.20 -1.93 -14.97
CA PRO A 297 4.60 -2.04 -13.65
C PRO A 297 3.58 -0.92 -13.36
N ASN A 298 2.58 -1.21 -12.54
CA ASN A 298 1.56 -0.26 -12.10
C ASN A 298 1.93 0.37 -10.75
N ILE A 299 2.95 1.25 -10.74
CA ILE A 299 3.58 1.79 -9.52
C ILE A 299 3.01 3.12 -9.04
N TYR A 300 2.01 3.69 -9.71
CA TYR A 300 1.40 4.95 -9.29
C TYR A 300 0.77 4.85 -7.90
N CYS A 301 1.11 5.77 -7.01
CA CYS A 301 0.50 5.89 -5.69
C CYS A 301 0.34 7.35 -5.23
N GLY A 302 0.29 8.27 -6.22
CA GLY A 302 0.13 9.71 -6.01
C GLY A 302 1.40 10.49 -6.38
N VAL A 303 1.24 11.58 -7.14
CA VAL A 303 2.37 12.42 -7.60
C VAL A 303 3.15 13.03 -6.44
N PHE A 304 2.48 13.31 -5.30
CA PHE A 304 3.14 13.87 -4.11
C PHE A 304 4.24 12.96 -3.55
N VAL A 305 4.18 11.65 -3.81
CA VAL A 305 5.18 10.66 -3.37
C VAL A 305 6.55 10.95 -3.98
N LEU A 306 6.61 11.37 -5.24
CA LEU A 306 7.86 11.76 -5.90
C LEU A 306 8.59 12.86 -5.13
N LEU A 307 7.85 13.89 -4.72
CA LEU A 307 8.40 15.01 -3.97
C LEU A 307 8.77 14.61 -2.53
N LEU A 308 7.85 13.91 -1.84
CA LEU A 308 8.07 13.55 -0.44
C LEU A 308 9.17 12.48 -0.28
N PHE A 309 9.34 11.57 -1.23
CA PHE A 309 10.44 10.61 -1.21
C PHE A 309 11.81 11.31 -1.31
N VAL A 310 11.93 12.30 -2.20
CA VAL A 310 13.18 13.08 -2.30
C VAL A 310 13.40 13.92 -1.03
N LEU A 311 12.34 14.52 -0.48
CA LEU A 311 12.41 15.24 0.79
C LEU A 311 12.81 14.31 1.94
N TYR A 312 12.34 13.05 1.96
CA TYR A 312 12.80 12.05 2.93
C TYR A 312 14.32 11.89 2.91
N LEU A 313 14.90 11.81 1.73
CA LEU A 313 16.36 11.66 1.58
C LEU A 313 17.13 12.89 2.10
N PHE A 314 16.58 14.10 1.95
CA PHE A 314 17.19 15.34 2.44
C PHE A 314 16.88 15.66 3.89
N ASN A 315 15.84 15.07 4.49
CA ASN A 315 15.38 15.36 5.84
C ASN A 315 16.47 15.07 6.89
N ARG A 316 16.71 15.98 7.82
CA ARG A 316 17.80 15.88 8.82
C ARG A 316 17.42 15.20 10.12
N GLU A 317 16.13 15.09 10.41
CA GLU A 317 15.63 14.37 11.58
C GLU A 317 15.63 12.85 11.35
N ILE A 318 15.65 12.42 10.10
CA ILE A 318 15.64 11.00 9.72
C ILE A 318 17.07 10.49 9.61
N SER A 319 17.37 9.39 10.30
CA SER A 319 18.73 8.83 10.32
C SER A 319 19.17 8.34 8.92
N TRP A 320 20.44 8.50 8.60
CA TRP A 320 21.00 8.08 7.31
C TRP A 320 20.86 6.58 7.05
N LYS A 321 20.88 5.76 8.11
CA LYS A 321 20.69 4.29 8.03
C LYS A 321 19.30 3.94 7.53
N LYS A 322 18.27 4.62 8.05
CA LYS A 322 16.88 4.45 7.57
C LYS A 322 16.74 4.89 6.11
N LYS A 323 17.33 6.05 5.75
CA LYS A 323 17.30 6.54 4.36
C LYS A 323 17.95 5.55 3.41
N LEU A 324 19.10 5.01 3.79
CA LEU A 324 19.81 4.03 2.98
C LEU A 324 19.02 2.74 2.83
N SER A 325 18.50 2.17 3.93
CA SER A 325 17.75 0.91 3.88
C SER A 325 16.46 1.03 3.04
N ARG A 326 15.71 2.12 3.21
CA ARG A 326 14.46 2.37 2.44
C ARG A 326 14.76 2.73 0.99
N GLY A 327 15.81 3.52 0.74
CA GLY A 327 16.26 3.87 -0.61
C GLY A 327 16.75 2.64 -1.40
N LEU A 328 17.55 1.76 -0.76
CA LEU A 328 17.99 0.51 -1.38
C LEU A 328 16.81 -0.44 -1.67
N LEU A 329 15.84 -0.51 -0.76
CA LEU A 329 14.64 -1.34 -0.99
C LEU A 329 13.79 -0.78 -2.13
N ALA A 330 13.61 0.54 -2.23
CA ALA A 330 12.91 1.16 -3.35
C ALA A 330 13.65 0.91 -4.68
N ALA A 331 14.98 1.05 -4.70
CA ALA A 331 15.80 0.74 -5.88
C ALA A 331 15.71 -0.75 -6.25
N PHE A 332 15.71 -1.66 -5.27
CA PHE A 332 15.54 -3.09 -5.50
C PHE A 332 14.19 -3.41 -6.18
N PHE A 333 13.09 -2.76 -5.76
CA PHE A 333 11.81 -2.92 -6.45
C PHE A 333 11.87 -2.44 -7.90
N VAL A 334 12.39 -1.24 -8.15
CA VAL A 334 12.52 -0.67 -9.49
C VAL A 334 13.36 -1.60 -10.39
N ILE A 335 14.49 -2.11 -9.90
CA ILE A 335 15.28 -3.11 -10.63
C ILE A 335 14.48 -4.39 -10.86
N SER A 336 13.72 -4.85 -9.88
CA SER A 336 12.95 -6.10 -9.96
C SER A 336 11.83 -6.06 -11.01
N PHE A 337 11.23 -4.90 -11.25
CA PHE A 337 10.16 -4.79 -12.25
C PHE A 337 10.67 -4.92 -13.69
N SER A 338 11.92 -4.55 -13.96
CA SER A 338 12.51 -4.62 -15.30
C SER A 338 13.36 -5.87 -15.54
N ASN A 339 13.77 -6.58 -14.48
CA ASN A 339 14.71 -7.71 -14.62
C ASN A 339 13.99 -9.05 -14.58
N ASN A 340 14.17 -9.88 -15.62
CA ASN A 340 13.51 -11.17 -15.78
C ASN A 340 13.80 -12.17 -14.64
N ILE A 341 15.02 -12.21 -14.10
CA ILE A 341 15.38 -13.15 -13.01
C ILE A 341 14.66 -12.75 -11.73
N LEU A 342 14.64 -11.46 -11.40
CA LEU A 342 13.96 -10.96 -10.20
C LEU A 342 12.44 -11.07 -10.34
N ASP A 343 11.90 -10.81 -11.53
CA ASP A 343 10.49 -11.00 -11.84
C ASP A 343 10.08 -12.47 -11.65
N PHE A 344 10.86 -13.41 -12.17
CA PHE A 344 10.67 -14.85 -11.95
C PHE A 344 10.67 -15.23 -10.47
N ILE A 345 11.60 -14.68 -9.66
CA ILE A 345 11.67 -14.95 -8.22
C ILE A 345 10.43 -14.38 -7.51
N TRP A 346 10.03 -13.14 -7.80
CA TRP A 346 8.84 -12.53 -7.21
C TRP A 346 7.56 -13.32 -7.50
N HIS A 347 7.47 -13.93 -8.68
CA HIS A 347 6.32 -14.72 -9.11
C HIS A 347 6.40 -16.21 -8.69
N GLY A 348 7.21 -16.53 -7.67
CA GLY A 348 7.30 -17.89 -7.12
C GLY A 348 7.96 -18.89 -8.05
N MET A 349 9.02 -18.49 -8.74
CA MET A 349 9.76 -19.27 -9.73
C MET A 349 8.93 -19.61 -10.98
N HIS A 350 8.09 -18.67 -11.41
CA HIS A 350 7.27 -18.77 -12.61
C HIS A 350 7.29 -17.46 -13.40
N PHE A 351 7.29 -17.51 -14.73
CA PHE A 351 7.14 -16.32 -15.56
C PHE A 351 5.67 -15.98 -15.77
N PRO A 352 5.25 -14.75 -15.47
CA PRO A 352 3.94 -14.29 -15.87
C PRO A 352 3.95 -13.96 -17.37
N ASP A 353 3.05 -14.56 -18.15
CA ASP A 353 2.87 -14.22 -19.57
C ASP A 353 2.28 -12.81 -19.77
N SER A 354 1.60 -12.30 -18.76
CA SER A 354 0.92 -11.00 -18.72
C SER A 354 0.65 -10.60 -17.25
N LEU A 355 -0.01 -9.48 -17.01
CA LEU A 355 -0.31 -8.98 -15.67
C LEU A 355 0.96 -8.75 -14.83
N PRO A 356 1.88 -7.92 -15.29
CA PRO A 356 3.23 -7.78 -14.73
C PRO A 356 3.25 -7.02 -13.41
N GLY A 357 4.33 -7.20 -12.64
CA GLY A 357 4.58 -6.40 -11.46
C GLY A 357 3.50 -6.57 -10.37
N ARG A 358 3.03 -7.79 -10.17
CA ARG A 358 1.98 -8.11 -9.17
C ARG A 358 2.37 -7.73 -7.74
N GLN A 359 3.65 -7.49 -7.46
CA GLN A 359 4.19 -7.00 -6.20
C GLN A 359 4.13 -5.48 -6.04
N THR A 360 3.57 -4.72 -6.99
CA THR A 360 3.55 -3.24 -6.96
C THR A 360 2.80 -2.65 -5.76
N PHE A 361 1.84 -3.37 -5.16
CA PHE A 361 1.21 -2.94 -3.92
C PHE A 361 2.18 -2.87 -2.72
N LEU A 362 3.22 -3.71 -2.70
CA LEU A 362 4.28 -3.67 -1.68
C LEU A 362 5.22 -2.48 -1.90
N TYR A 363 5.48 -2.15 -3.17
CA TYR A 363 6.19 -0.92 -3.53
C TYR A 363 5.39 0.33 -3.12
N ALA A 364 4.09 0.38 -3.43
CA ALA A 364 3.20 1.46 -3.02
C ALA A 364 3.16 1.61 -1.48
N PHE A 365 3.09 0.48 -0.75
CA PHE A 365 3.22 0.45 0.70
C PHE A 365 4.50 1.14 1.17
N LEU A 366 5.65 0.75 0.63
CA LEU A 366 6.96 1.33 0.98
C LEU A 366 7.00 2.83 0.70
N MET A 367 6.66 3.24 -0.53
CA MET A 367 6.75 4.63 -0.97
C MET A 367 5.83 5.55 -0.15
N LEU A 368 4.63 5.10 0.16
CA LEU A 368 3.68 5.86 0.98
C LEU A 368 4.08 5.92 2.45
N ALA A 369 4.61 4.83 3.03
CA ALA A 369 5.11 4.83 4.40
C ALA A 369 6.30 5.78 4.57
N VAL A 370 7.26 5.75 3.64
CA VAL A 370 8.43 6.66 3.62
C VAL A 370 7.98 8.11 3.42
N SER A 371 7.04 8.35 2.52
CA SER A 371 6.49 9.69 2.28
C SER A 371 5.73 10.23 3.50
N TYR A 372 5.00 9.38 4.22
CA TYR A 372 4.35 9.76 5.47
C TYR A 372 5.37 10.06 6.57
N GLU A 373 6.48 9.32 6.67
CA GLU A 373 7.58 9.62 7.59
C GLU A 373 8.19 11.00 7.27
N ALA A 374 8.44 11.31 6.00
CA ALA A 374 8.91 12.64 5.56
C ALA A 374 7.92 13.75 5.96
N PHE A 375 6.62 13.51 5.79
CA PHE A 375 5.58 14.46 6.19
C PHE A 375 5.56 14.69 7.71
N LEU A 376 5.69 13.65 8.52
CA LEU A 376 5.71 13.78 9.99
C LEU A 376 6.94 14.54 10.50
N HIS A 377 8.07 14.38 9.81
CA HIS A 377 9.35 15.01 10.14
C HIS A 377 9.63 16.26 9.28
N PHE A 378 8.58 16.90 8.74
CA PHE A 378 8.74 18.03 7.82
C PHE A 378 9.55 19.20 8.42
N LYS A 379 9.58 19.35 9.73
CA LYS A 379 10.40 20.34 10.44
C LYS A 379 11.91 20.12 10.25
N GLY A 380 12.36 18.92 9.96
CA GLY A 380 13.75 18.59 9.62
C GLY A 380 14.15 18.97 8.19
N THR A 381 13.24 19.57 7.42
CA THR A 381 13.42 20.03 6.03
C THR A 381 13.67 21.54 6.01
N ARG A 382 14.53 22.04 5.15
CA ARG A 382 14.77 23.47 4.93
C ARG A 382 14.09 23.92 3.65
N PHE A 383 13.88 25.22 3.52
CA PHE A 383 13.37 25.85 2.31
C PHE A 383 14.15 25.44 1.04
N LEU A 384 15.48 25.43 1.08
CA LEU A 384 16.32 24.98 -0.03
C LEU A 384 16.17 23.49 -0.35
N ASP A 385 15.88 22.66 0.65
CA ASP A 385 15.64 21.22 0.45
C ASP A 385 14.35 21.00 -0.36
N VAL A 386 13.31 21.85 -0.18
CA VAL A 386 12.07 21.80 -0.98
C VAL A 386 12.36 22.18 -2.43
N ILE A 387 13.12 23.23 -2.66
CA ILE A 387 13.52 23.63 -4.02
C ILE A 387 14.32 22.51 -4.68
N ALA A 388 15.33 21.99 -3.99
CA ALA A 388 16.18 20.92 -4.51
C ALA A 388 15.36 19.64 -4.80
N ALA A 389 14.43 19.27 -3.92
CA ALA A 389 13.55 18.14 -4.14
C ALA A 389 12.60 18.38 -5.32
N GLY A 390 12.08 19.61 -5.45
CA GLY A 390 11.25 19.99 -6.59
C GLY A 390 12.00 19.87 -7.91
N VAL A 391 13.21 20.43 -7.99
CA VAL A 391 14.08 20.33 -9.17
C VAL A 391 14.42 18.87 -9.48
N ALA A 392 14.76 18.08 -8.46
CA ALA A 392 15.07 16.66 -8.64
C ALA A 392 13.87 15.87 -9.14
N SER A 393 12.66 16.08 -8.57
CA SER A 393 11.45 15.38 -8.99
C SER A 393 11.02 15.76 -10.40
N VAL A 394 11.04 17.05 -10.75
CA VAL A 394 10.74 17.53 -12.11
C VAL A 394 11.79 17.01 -13.09
N GLY A 395 13.09 17.08 -12.72
CA GLY A 395 14.19 16.57 -13.55
C GLY A 395 14.08 15.07 -13.80
N LEU A 396 13.75 14.28 -12.76
CA LEU A 396 13.53 12.84 -12.86
C LEU A 396 12.41 12.54 -13.87
N MET A 397 11.28 13.25 -13.78
CA MET A 397 10.16 13.08 -14.70
C MET A 397 10.50 13.50 -16.13
N ALA A 398 11.28 14.59 -16.30
CA ALA A 398 11.73 15.04 -17.63
C ALA A 398 12.67 14.02 -18.27
N VAL A 399 13.61 13.45 -17.51
CA VAL A 399 14.52 12.42 -17.99
C VAL A 399 13.75 11.14 -18.31
N SER A 400 12.81 10.72 -17.44
CA SER A 400 11.95 9.57 -17.71
C SER A 400 11.10 9.75 -18.97
N TYR A 401 10.50 10.93 -19.16
CA TYR A 401 9.76 11.26 -20.37
C TYR A 401 10.63 11.20 -21.64
N HIS A 402 11.87 11.66 -21.56
CA HIS A 402 12.82 11.59 -22.68
C HIS A 402 13.16 10.15 -23.09
N PHE A 403 13.25 9.22 -22.11
CA PHE A 403 13.53 7.81 -22.37
C PHE A 403 12.26 6.98 -22.63
N SER A 404 11.07 7.55 -22.44
CA SER A 404 9.82 6.87 -22.80
C SER A 404 9.51 7.09 -24.28
N ASP A 405 8.93 6.09 -24.91
CA ASP A 405 8.56 6.11 -26.35
C ASP A 405 7.17 6.71 -26.61
N GLY A 406 6.59 7.42 -25.64
CA GLY A 406 5.24 8.00 -25.72
C GLY A 406 4.10 7.01 -25.48
N THR A 407 4.34 5.70 -25.51
CA THR A 407 3.34 4.67 -25.18
C THR A 407 3.18 4.49 -23.69
N ILE A 408 4.24 4.79 -22.93
CA ILE A 408 4.35 4.59 -21.47
C ILE A 408 3.91 5.84 -20.73
N LEU A 409 4.33 7.00 -21.22
CA LEU A 409 4.06 8.32 -20.65
C LEU A 409 3.66 9.29 -21.76
N GLY A 410 2.36 9.46 -21.95
CA GLY A 410 1.82 10.43 -22.90
C GLY A 410 2.08 11.88 -22.46
N GLU A 411 2.07 12.81 -23.41
CA GLU A 411 2.30 14.26 -23.20
C GLU A 411 1.32 14.85 -22.17
N SER A 412 0.04 14.45 -22.22
CA SER A 412 -0.99 14.90 -21.27
C SER A 412 -0.70 14.46 -19.84
N ALA A 413 -0.26 13.21 -19.65
CA ALA A 413 0.11 12.68 -18.35
C ALA A 413 1.36 13.37 -17.79
N ALA A 414 2.37 13.59 -18.61
CA ALA A 414 3.56 14.35 -18.24
C ALA A 414 3.21 15.78 -17.83
N THR A 415 2.43 16.49 -18.64
CA THR A 415 1.99 17.86 -18.37
C THR A 415 1.19 17.95 -17.07
N ALA A 416 0.20 17.08 -16.87
CA ALA A 416 -0.57 17.02 -15.64
C ALA A 416 0.32 16.76 -14.42
N THR A 417 1.30 15.86 -14.55
CA THR A 417 2.24 15.56 -13.47
C THR A 417 3.09 16.79 -13.10
N TYR A 418 3.58 17.55 -14.08
CA TYR A 418 4.31 18.80 -13.81
C TYR A 418 3.45 19.84 -13.11
N VAL A 419 2.18 19.98 -13.50
CA VAL A 419 1.23 20.89 -12.84
C VAL A 419 1.01 20.48 -11.39
N PHE A 420 0.82 19.19 -11.09
CA PHE A 420 0.69 18.70 -9.71
C PHE A 420 1.98 18.92 -8.90
N LEU A 421 3.15 18.57 -9.45
CA LEU A 421 4.42 18.80 -8.77
C LEU A 421 4.64 20.30 -8.49
N GLY A 422 4.41 21.16 -9.46
CA GLY A 422 4.50 22.62 -9.28
C GLY A 422 3.56 23.11 -8.19
N SER A 423 2.32 22.63 -8.18
CA SER A 423 1.32 22.99 -7.16
C SER A 423 1.76 22.55 -5.76
N TYR A 424 2.27 21.34 -5.60
CA TYR A 424 2.78 20.85 -4.31
C TYR A 424 4.00 21.65 -3.83
N ILE A 425 4.94 21.96 -4.74
CA ILE A 425 6.09 22.79 -4.41
C ILE A 425 5.63 24.17 -3.91
N VAL A 426 4.71 24.82 -4.62
CA VAL A 426 4.16 26.13 -4.23
C VAL A 426 3.48 26.04 -2.85
N VAL A 427 2.67 25.03 -2.60
CA VAL A 427 2.01 24.84 -1.29
C VAL A 427 3.05 24.68 -0.17
N LEU A 428 4.10 23.90 -0.40
CA LEU A 428 5.16 23.72 0.59
C LEU A 428 5.97 25.00 0.83
N LEU A 429 6.25 25.78 -0.22
CA LEU A 429 6.95 27.06 -0.10
C LEU A 429 6.10 28.09 0.66
N ILE A 430 4.79 28.13 0.39
CA ILE A 430 3.84 28.99 1.14
C ILE A 430 3.81 28.58 2.62
N TYR A 431 3.81 27.27 2.90
CA TYR A 431 3.85 26.78 4.27
C TYR A 431 5.11 27.26 5.01
N PHE A 432 6.28 27.14 4.39
CA PHE A 432 7.53 27.63 4.96
C PHE A 432 7.51 29.14 5.21
N TYR A 433 7.05 29.89 4.23
CA TYR A 433 6.94 31.35 4.38
C TYR A 433 5.99 31.73 5.53
N ALA A 434 4.83 31.08 5.63
CA ALA A 434 3.89 31.32 6.71
C ALA A 434 4.48 30.95 8.08
N GLU A 435 5.21 29.84 8.19
CA GLU A 435 5.87 29.43 9.45
C GLU A 435 6.96 30.43 9.87
N GLU A 436 7.73 30.94 8.91
CA GLU A 436 8.76 31.96 9.18
C GLU A 436 8.15 33.28 9.64
N CYS A 437 7.08 33.74 9.01
CA CYS A 437 6.33 34.94 9.43
C CYS A 437 5.78 34.79 10.86
N ILE A 438 5.17 33.65 11.18
CA ILE A 438 4.66 33.37 12.53
C ILE A 438 5.79 33.37 13.55
N ARG A 439 6.92 32.78 13.21
CA ARG A 439 8.11 32.71 14.07
C ARG A 439 8.67 34.11 14.35
N GLU A 440 8.77 34.95 13.33
CA GLU A 440 9.20 36.36 13.51
C GLU A 440 8.26 37.13 14.39
N ASP A 441 6.94 36.99 14.21
CA ASP A 441 5.94 37.68 15.05
C ASP A 441 5.98 37.24 16.52
N VAL A 442 6.19 35.95 16.77
CA VAL A 442 6.36 35.39 18.12
C VAL A 442 7.64 35.96 18.76
N VAL A 443 8.76 35.97 18.02
CA VAL A 443 10.04 36.51 18.50
C VAL A 443 9.91 38.02 18.81
N LYS A 444 9.23 38.79 17.93
CA LYS A 444 8.95 40.22 18.17
C LYS A 444 8.08 40.44 19.39
N LYS A 445 7.04 39.62 19.61
CA LYS A 445 6.19 39.69 20.83
C LYS A 445 6.97 39.35 22.10
N ILE A 446 7.78 38.28 22.08
CA ILE A 446 8.64 37.91 23.23
C ILE A 446 9.67 39.02 23.53
N GLY A 447 10.26 39.62 22.50
CA GLY A 447 11.18 40.75 22.64
C GLY A 447 10.52 41.97 23.30
N LYS A 448 9.27 42.30 22.90
CA LYS A 448 8.49 43.37 23.53
C LYS A 448 8.18 43.07 24.99
N ILE A 449 7.78 41.83 25.33
CA ILE A 449 7.50 41.40 26.71
C ILE A 449 8.77 41.51 27.58
N LYS A 450 9.91 40.97 27.11
CA LYS A 450 11.19 41.07 27.82
C LYS A 450 11.62 42.49 28.04
N LYS A 451 11.39 43.39 27.07
CA LYS A 451 11.71 44.82 27.20
C LYS A 451 10.81 45.50 28.23
N ALA A 452 9.49 45.24 28.21
CA ALA A 452 8.53 45.75 29.18
C ALA A 452 8.85 45.27 30.60
N THR A 453 9.12 43.99 30.80
CA THR A 453 9.51 43.41 32.10
C THR A 453 10.81 44.02 32.62
N ARG A 454 11.79 44.29 31.74
CA ARG A 454 13.06 44.94 32.12
C ARG A 454 12.90 46.40 32.49
N GLU A 455 11.97 47.12 31.85
CA GLU A 455 11.62 48.51 32.23
C GLU A 455 10.85 48.57 33.53
N GLU A 456 9.93 47.65 33.82
CA GLU A 456 9.26 47.54 35.12
C GLU A 456 10.22 47.21 36.25
N LEU A 457 11.13 46.21 36.04
CA LEU A 457 12.19 45.89 37.00
C LEU A 457 13.12 47.08 37.27
N LYS A 458 13.48 47.88 36.25
CA LYS A 458 14.25 49.10 36.44
C LYS A 458 13.49 50.15 37.26
N LYS A 459 12.19 50.35 37.04
CA LYS A 459 11.35 51.25 37.82
C LYS A 459 11.26 50.82 39.30
N ILE A 460 11.12 49.50 39.52
CA ILE A 460 11.10 48.94 40.89
C ILE A 460 12.46 49.11 41.56
N MET A 461 13.57 48.84 40.88
CA MET A 461 14.91 49.06 41.44
C MET A 461 15.22 50.53 41.73
N LEU A 462 14.73 51.46 40.89
CA LEU A 462 14.87 52.90 41.13
C LEU A 462 13.98 53.39 42.31
N SER A 463 12.82 52.75 42.52
CA SER A 463 11.97 53.04 43.66
C SER A 463 12.53 52.54 45.00
N PHE A 464 13.36 51.51 44.99
CA PHE A 464 14.08 50.99 46.15
C PHE A 464 15.45 51.65 46.38
N GLY A 465 15.99 52.37 45.40
CA GLY A 465 17.25 53.09 45.52
C GLY A 465 17.14 54.56 45.94
N CYS A 466 15.91 55.06 46.17
CA CYS A 466 15.60 56.45 46.67
C CYS A 466 15.01 56.43 48.08
N ALA A 467 15.30 55.41 48.89
CA ALA A 467 14.96 55.41 50.32
C ALA A 467 16.22 55.36 51.17
#